data_786a40da97e3c487fe62afbd2305920a
#
_entry.id   786a40da97e3c487fe62afbd2305920a
#
_cell.length_a   1.000
_cell.length_b   1.000
_cell.length_c   1.000
_cell.angle_alpha   90.00
_cell.angle_beta   90.00
_cell.angle_gamma   90.00
#
_symmetry.space_group_name_H-M   'P 1'
#
loop_
_entity.id
_entity.type
_entity.pdbx_description
1 polymer ?
#
loop_
_entity_poly.entity_id
_entity_poly.type
_entity_poly.pdbx_seq_one_letter_code
_entity_poly.pdbx_strand_id
1 'polypeptide(L)'
;MEKLKDIRAIAFDADDTLWALQNYFEDVEHEYCELLSAYGKEKEISAALFETESQNMVDLGYGCKAFTLSLVENAIRVSHGKVEANVIAQILDLGKSLLHLDAKPLEGVEATLARIREMRTRQEDGSSGERRYRLAVFTKGELMDQENKLWRSGLQRYFDVVSIVSDKKPEAYRRLCREMEVKPEELLMVGNSFKSDIAPALKIGASAVHIPFHTTWAHEKIEEFEHPNLRRISRFAQLLDIL
;
A
#
# COMPACT_ATOMS: atom_id res chain seq x y z
N MET A 1 9.32 -11.14 21.03
CA MET A 1 7.88 -11.27 20.66
C MET A 1 7.55 -12.76 20.53
N GLU A 2 6.32 -13.15 20.82
CA GLU A 2 5.89 -14.54 20.63
C GLU A 2 5.83 -14.84 19.12
N LYS A 3 6.41 -15.99 18.71
CA LYS A 3 6.42 -16.42 17.31
C LYS A 3 5.02 -16.77 16.82
N LEU A 4 4.73 -16.41 15.58
CA LEU A 4 3.54 -16.84 14.89
C LEU A 4 3.66 -18.32 14.51
N LYS A 5 2.58 -19.07 14.75
CA LYS A 5 2.52 -20.52 14.46
C LYS A 5 1.69 -20.74 13.20
N ASP A 6 1.98 -21.84 12.52
CA ASP A 6 1.21 -22.35 11.39
C ASP A 6 1.10 -21.46 10.16
N ILE A 7 1.91 -20.38 10.07
CA ILE A 7 1.96 -19.51 8.89
C ILE A 7 2.65 -20.27 7.73
N ARG A 8 2.00 -20.26 6.57
CA ARG A 8 2.48 -20.84 5.30
C ARG A 8 2.61 -19.81 4.18
N ALA A 9 1.83 -18.73 4.26
CA ALA A 9 1.85 -17.65 3.28
C ALA A 9 2.00 -16.30 3.97
N ILE A 10 2.78 -15.41 3.35
CA ILE A 10 2.96 -14.03 3.81
C ILE A 10 2.62 -13.11 2.66
N ALA A 11 1.64 -12.25 2.86
CA ALA A 11 1.27 -11.19 1.94
C ALA A 11 1.79 -9.86 2.45
N PHE A 12 2.33 -9.06 1.56
CA PHE A 12 2.86 -7.73 1.86
C PHE A 12 2.05 -6.69 1.10
N ASP A 13 1.60 -5.68 1.79
CA ASP A 13 1.23 -4.42 1.15
C ASP A 13 2.46 -3.81 0.48
N ALA A 14 2.25 -2.91 -0.48
CA ALA A 14 3.33 -2.34 -1.27
C ALA A 14 3.64 -0.89 -0.88
N ASP A 15 2.70 0.02 -1.09
CA ASP A 15 2.88 1.46 -0.86
C ASP A 15 3.01 1.75 0.63
N ASP A 16 4.06 2.47 1.04
CA ASP A 16 4.40 2.78 2.43
C ASP A 16 4.69 1.56 3.33
N THR A 17 4.83 0.37 2.70
CA THR A 17 5.25 -0.87 3.35
C THR A 17 6.55 -1.41 2.74
N LEU A 18 6.61 -1.56 1.42
CA LEU A 18 7.82 -1.98 0.69
C LEU A 18 8.63 -0.80 0.16
N TRP A 19 7.99 0.28 -0.24
CA TRP A 19 8.56 1.56 -0.71
C TRP A 19 7.71 2.73 -0.25
N ALA A 20 8.30 3.93 -0.17
CA ALA A 20 7.58 5.15 0.19
C ALA A 20 6.70 5.64 -0.97
N LEU A 21 5.50 6.11 -0.66
CA LEU A 21 4.57 6.70 -1.61
C LEU A 21 3.90 7.97 -1.08
N GLN A 22 3.34 7.96 0.12
CA GLN A 22 2.50 9.03 0.65
C GLN A 22 3.18 10.39 0.64
N ASN A 23 4.48 10.46 0.95
CA ASN A 23 5.23 11.72 0.91
C ASN A 23 5.18 12.40 -0.46
N TYR A 24 5.26 11.61 -1.55
CA TYR A 24 5.23 12.16 -2.92
C TYR A 24 3.85 12.73 -3.27
N PHE A 25 2.79 12.14 -2.75
CA PHE A 25 1.44 12.70 -2.90
C PHE A 25 1.30 14.02 -2.12
N GLU A 26 1.86 14.09 -0.91
CA GLU A 26 1.88 15.31 -0.10
C GLU A 26 2.68 16.43 -0.78
N ASP A 27 3.85 16.11 -1.36
CA ASP A 27 4.66 17.06 -2.12
C ASP A 27 3.89 17.59 -3.35
N VAL A 28 3.24 16.71 -4.12
CA VAL A 28 2.40 17.09 -5.27
C VAL A 28 1.21 17.94 -4.84
N GLU A 29 0.56 17.59 -3.72
CA GLU A 29 -0.55 18.40 -3.19
C GLU A 29 -0.10 19.79 -2.78
N HIS A 30 1.08 19.92 -2.17
CA HIS A 30 1.66 21.22 -1.81
C HIS A 30 1.92 22.09 -3.05
N GLU A 31 2.64 21.55 -4.06
CA GLU A 31 2.89 22.26 -5.32
C GLU A 31 1.59 22.62 -6.06
N TYR A 32 0.61 21.72 -6.03
CA TYR A 32 -0.73 21.98 -6.56
C TYR A 32 -1.42 23.17 -5.88
N CYS A 33 -1.37 23.24 -4.55
CA CYS A 33 -1.93 24.36 -3.80
C CYS A 33 -1.22 25.69 -4.12
N GLU A 34 0.10 25.67 -4.34
CA GLU A 34 0.85 26.85 -4.79
C GLU A 34 0.39 27.34 -6.16
N LEU A 35 0.19 26.44 -7.14
CA LEU A 35 -0.34 26.79 -8.48
C LEU A 35 -1.72 27.46 -8.41
N LEU A 36 -2.52 27.12 -7.42
CA LEU A 36 -3.88 27.64 -7.24
C LEU A 36 -3.98 28.74 -6.19
N SER A 37 -2.87 29.28 -5.69
CA SER A 37 -2.84 30.28 -4.62
C SER A 37 -3.63 31.57 -4.92
N ALA A 38 -3.86 31.89 -6.20
CA ALA A 38 -4.72 33.01 -6.62
C ALA A 38 -6.22 32.76 -6.36
N TYR A 39 -6.64 31.50 -6.12
CA TYR A 39 -8.04 31.11 -5.97
C TYR A 39 -8.45 30.76 -4.54
N GLY A 40 -7.51 30.68 -3.60
CA GLY A 40 -7.79 30.37 -2.21
C GLY A 40 -6.53 30.12 -1.39
N LYS A 41 -6.72 29.90 -0.08
CA LYS A 41 -5.62 29.50 0.80
C LYS A 41 -5.36 28.01 0.66
N GLU A 42 -4.12 27.58 0.85
CA GLU A 42 -3.70 26.19 0.82
C GLU A 42 -4.68 25.26 1.55
N LYS A 43 -5.00 25.55 2.82
CA LYS A 43 -5.92 24.76 3.63
C LYS A 43 -7.32 24.61 3.01
N GLU A 44 -7.82 25.62 2.33
CA GLU A 44 -9.15 25.62 1.70
C GLU A 44 -9.13 24.79 0.41
N ILE A 45 -8.05 24.93 -0.38
CA ILE A 45 -7.83 24.19 -1.62
C ILE A 45 -7.63 22.69 -1.32
N SER A 46 -6.79 22.37 -0.32
CA SER A 46 -6.54 21.00 0.15
C SER A 46 -7.82 20.34 0.68
N ALA A 47 -8.60 21.03 1.50
CA ALA A 47 -9.88 20.52 1.99
C ALA A 47 -10.87 20.24 0.85
N ALA A 48 -10.94 21.12 -0.14
CA ALA A 48 -11.79 20.93 -1.32
C ALA A 48 -11.28 19.75 -2.20
N LEU A 49 -9.96 19.56 -2.29
CA LEU A 49 -9.37 18.43 -2.97
C LEU A 49 -9.75 17.12 -2.28
N PHE A 50 -9.61 17.04 -0.96
CA PHE A 50 -10.00 15.86 -0.18
C PHE A 50 -11.47 15.46 -0.40
N GLU A 51 -12.38 16.44 -0.48
CA GLU A 51 -13.79 16.19 -0.81
C GLU A 51 -13.95 15.65 -2.24
N THR A 52 -13.21 16.21 -3.21
CA THR A 52 -13.24 15.77 -4.60
C THR A 52 -12.72 14.36 -4.74
N GLU A 53 -11.61 14.01 -4.10
CA GLU A 53 -11.07 12.65 -4.05
C GLU A 53 -12.06 11.68 -3.43
N SER A 54 -12.70 12.07 -2.30
CA SER A 54 -13.69 11.22 -1.62
C SER A 54 -14.87 10.87 -2.52
N GLN A 55 -15.33 11.80 -3.34
CA GLN A 55 -16.39 11.58 -4.32
C GLN A 55 -15.91 10.70 -5.47
N ASN A 56 -14.74 11.00 -6.00
CA ASN A 56 -14.17 10.31 -7.16
C ASN A 56 -13.72 8.88 -6.87
N MET A 57 -13.37 8.54 -5.62
CA MET A 57 -12.99 7.16 -5.25
C MET A 57 -14.08 6.13 -5.56
N VAL A 58 -15.37 6.52 -5.58
CA VAL A 58 -16.48 5.60 -5.88
C VAL A 58 -16.39 5.10 -7.33
N ASP A 59 -16.07 5.99 -8.25
CA ASP A 59 -16.11 5.70 -9.70
C ASP A 59 -14.71 5.44 -10.28
N LEU A 60 -13.69 6.17 -9.79
CA LEU A 60 -12.32 6.12 -10.32
C LEU A 60 -11.40 5.17 -9.53
N GLY A 61 -11.78 4.78 -8.30
CA GLY A 61 -10.95 3.97 -7.43
C GLY A 61 -9.74 4.72 -6.89
N TYR A 62 -8.64 3.97 -6.66
CA TYR A 62 -7.40 4.47 -6.06
C TYR A 62 -6.29 4.58 -7.12
N GLY A 63 -5.32 5.46 -6.87
CA GLY A 63 -4.07 5.55 -7.63
C GLY A 63 -3.84 6.89 -8.30
N CYS A 64 -2.66 7.05 -8.91
CA CYS A 64 -2.17 8.32 -9.46
C CYS A 64 -3.09 8.92 -10.53
N LYS A 65 -3.75 8.11 -11.36
CA LYS A 65 -4.65 8.60 -12.40
C LYS A 65 -5.94 9.19 -11.80
N ALA A 66 -6.55 8.49 -10.83
CA ALA A 66 -7.72 8.97 -10.11
C ALA A 66 -7.41 10.27 -9.35
N PHE A 67 -6.26 10.34 -8.69
CA PHE A 67 -5.76 11.53 -8.03
C PHE A 67 -5.56 12.69 -9.02
N THR A 68 -4.90 12.45 -10.16
CA THR A 68 -4.68 13.47 -11.20
C THR A 68 -6.00 14.05 -11.73
N LEU A 69 -7.01 13.20 -11.94
CA LEU A 69 -8.34 13.68 -12.35
C LEU A 69 -8.98 14.52 -11.25
N SER A 70 -8.84 14.13 -9.99
CA SER A 70 -9.34 14.90 -8.85
C SER A 70 -8.65 16.27 -8.71
N LEU A 71 -7.34 16.35 -8.96
CA LEU A 71 -6.61 17.61 -9.02
C LEU A 71 -7.21 18.55 -10.08
N VAL A 72 -7.41 18.06 -11.30
CA VAL A 72 -7.96 18.87 -12.40
C VAL A 72 -9.39 19.30 -12.11
N GLU A 73 -10.25 18.39 -11.64
CA GLU A 73 -11.64 18.71 -11.31
C GLU A 73 -11.73 19.73 -10.19
N ASN A 74 -10.95 19.54 -9.11
CA ASN A 74 -10.90 20.49 -8.01
C ASN A 74 -10.38 21.88 -8.45
N ALA A 75 -9.37 21.95 -9.32
CA ALA A 75 -8.84 23.19 -9.87
C ALA A 75 -9.93 23.99 -10.61
N ILE A 76 -10.72 23.32 -11.45
CA ILE A 76 -11.85 23.91 -12.15
C ILE A 76 -12.90 24.42 -11.15
N ARG A 77 -13.19 23.63 -10.12
CA ARG A 77 -14.19 23.95 -9.10
C ARG A 77 -13.79 25.15 -8.24
N VAL A 78 -12.60 25.16 -7.65
CA VAL A 78 -12.14 26.23 -6.75
C VAL A 78 -11.89 27.55 -7.48
N SER A 79 -11.53 27.47 -8.78
CA SER A 79 -11.37 28.65 -9.64
C SER A 79 -12.68 29.18 -10.24
N HIS A 80 -13.81 28.49 -9.99
CA HIS A 80 -15.08 28.77 -10.67
C HIS A 80 -14.96 28.77 -12.20
N GLY A 81 -14.18 27.83 -12.75
CA GLY A 81 -13.93 27.69 -14.17
C GLY A 81 -12.98 28.74 -14.77
N LYS A 82 -12.23 29.47 -13.94
CA LYS A 82 -11.32 30.54 -14.38
C LYS A 82 -9.85 30.11 -14.42
N VAL A 83 -9.53 28.86 -14.01
CA VAL A 83 -8.17 28.33 -14.10
C VAL A 83 -7.72 28.32 -15.56
N GLU A 84 -6.52 28.80 -15.81
CA GLU A 84 -5.96 28.89 -17.16
C GLU A 84 -5.49 27.51 -17.66
N ALA A 85 -5.55 27.29 -18.96
CA ALA A 85 -5.18 26.01 -19.57
C ALA A 85 -3.70 25.62 -19.31
N ASN A 86 -2.80 26.61 -19.20
CA ASN A 86 -1.41 26.38 -18.84
C ASN A 86 -1.25 25.86 -17.41
N VAL A 87 -2.08 26.34 -16.46
CA VAL A 87 -2.09 25.83 -15.08
C VAL A 87 -2.62 24.38 -15.06
N ILE A 88 -3.68 24.09 -15.83
CA ILE A 88 -4.17 22.70 -15.98
C ILE A 88 -3.07 21.79 -16.55
N ALA A 89 -2.28 22.27 -17.52
CA ALA A 89 -1.16 21.49 -18.05
C ALA A 89 -0.11 21.17 -16.97
N GLN A 90 0.23 22.15 -16.13
CA GLN A 90 1.16 21.95 -15.00
C GLN A 90 0.58 20.96 -13.97
N ILE A 91 -0.69 21.05 -13.64
CA ILE A 91 -1.37 20.09 -12.75
C ILE A 91 -1.33 18.67 -13.32
N LEU A 92 -1.54 18.49 -14.62
CA LEU A 92 -1.41 17.21 -15.28
C LEU A 92 0.02 16.67 -15.20
N ASP A 93 1.03 17.52 -15.34
CA ASP A 93 2.43 17.11 -15.25
C ASP A 93 2.80 16.72 -13.81
N LEU A 94 2.30 17.45 -12.79
CA LEU A 94 2.42 17.06 -11.38
C LEU A 94 1.81 15.66 -11.13
N GLY A 95 0.59 15.41 -11.57
CA GLY A 95 -0.05 14.11 -11.41
C GLY A 95 0.71 12.99 -12.13
N LYS A 96 1.25 13.25 -13.33
CA LYS A 96 2.05 12.29 -14.08
C LYS A 96 3.40 11.99 -13.43
N SER A 97 3.99 12.92 -12.68
CA SER A 97 5.27 12.69 -11.99
C SER A 97 5.19 11.49 -11.05
N LEU A 98 4.05 11.29 -10.40
CA LEU A 98 3.79 10.14 -9.52
C LEU A 98 3.89 8.78 -10.23
N LEU A 99 3.62 8.73 -11.54
CA LEU A 99 3.76 7.50 -12.34
C LEU A 99 5.22 7.10 -12.60
N HIS A 100 6.16 7.99 -12.33
CA HIS A 100 7.59 7.79 -12.60
C HIS A 100 8.44 7.62 -11.34
N LEU A 101 7.81 7.43 -10.17
CA LEU A 101 8.53 7.19 -8.92
C LEU A 101 9.43 5.96 -9.01
N ASP A 102 10.63 6.07 -8.44
CA ASP A 102 11.64 4.99 -8.47
C ASP A 102 11.20 3.74 -7.68
N ALA A 103 10.22 3.87 -6.78
CA ALA A 103 9.75 2.83 -5.88
C ALA A 103 10.92 2.13 -5.14
N LYS A 104 11.88 2.92 -4.67
CA LYS A 104 13.05 2.41 -3.97
C LYS A 104 12.64 1.70 -2.69
N PRO A 105 13.09 0.44 -2.46
CA PRO A 105 12.76 -0.29 -1.25
C PRO A 105 13.12 0.47 0.02
N LEU A 106 12.23 0.43 1.02
CA LEU A 106 12.48 0.96 2.34
C LEU A 106 13.62 0.18 3.04
N GLU A 107 14.20 0.80 4.06
CA GLU A 107 15.31 0.21 4.82
C GLU A 107 14.97 -1.19 5.35
N GLY A 108 15.84 -2.15 5.08
CA GLY A 108 15.72 -3.52 5.54
C GLY A 108 14.73 -4.40 4.78
N VAL A 109 13.91 -3.86 3.87
CA VAL A 109 12.90 -4.63 3.11
C VAL A 109 13.55 -5.72 2.28
N GLU A 110 14.46 -5.37 1.39
CA GLU A 110 15.08 -6.33 0.48
C GLU A 110 15.83 -7.44 1.22
N ALA A 111 16.66 -7.06 2.20
CA ALA A 111 17.42 -8.02 3.00
C ALA A 111 16.52 -8.98 3.78
N THR A 112 15.40 -8.48 4.32
CA THR A 112 14.44 -9.31 5.05
C THR A 112 13.69 -10.26 4.12
N LEU A 113 13.23 -9.80 2.96
CA LEU A 113 12.59 -10.64 1.94
C LEU A 113 13.54 -11.76 1.47
N ALA A 114 14.81 -11.44 1.21
CA ALA A 114 15.82 -12.43 0.85
C ALA A 114 15.96 -13.51 1.94
N ARG A 115 16.04 -13.11 3.21
CA ARG A 115 16.13 -14.06 4.34
C ARG A 115 14.88 -14.92 4.48
N ILE A 116 13.68 -14.36 4.32
CA ILE A 116 12.44 -15.12 4.37
C ILE A 116 12.38 -16.15 3.22
N ARG A 117 12.83 -15.78 2.03
CA ARG A 117 12.90 -16.70 0.86
C ARG A 117 13.86 -17.88 1.06
N GLU A 118 14.88 -17.73 1.87
CA GLU A 118 15.85 -18.79 2.21
C GLU A 118 15.35 -19.75 3.29
N MET A 119 14.32 -19.37 4.06
CA MET A 119 13.77 -20.22 5.11
C MET A 119 13.20 -21.52 4.55
N ARG A 120 13.55 -22.63 5.19
CA ARG A 120 13.12 -24.00 4.81
C ARG A 120 12.40 -24.66 5.97
N THR A 121 11.49 -25.56 5.65
CA THR A 121 10.95 -26.51 6.61
C THR A 121 12.05 -27.52 7.00
N ARG A 122 12.01 -28.04 8.22
CA ARG A 122 12.84 -29.17 8.63
C ARG A 122 12.08 -30.46 8.38
N GLN A 123 12.71 -31.42 7.73
CA GLN A 123 12.18 -32.78 7.61
C GLN A 123 12.51 -33.61 8.85
N GLU A 124 11.80 -34.72 9.07
CA GLU A 124 11.99 -35.58 10.23
C GLU A 124 13.42 -36.19 10.31
N ASP A 125 14.07 -36.38 9.16
CA ASP A 125 15.47 -36.85 9.05
C ASP A 125 16.50 -35.73 9.29
N GLY A 126 16.07 -34.52 9.61
CA GLY A 126 16.92 -33.34 9.85
C GLY A 126 17.40 -32.62 8.58
N SER A 127 17.04 -33.10 7.40
CA SER A 127 17.38 -32.46 6.13
C SER A 127 16.56 -31.18 5.89
N SER A 128 17.05 -30.34 4.98
CA SER A 128 16.36 -29.13 4.56
C SER A 128 15.21 -29.47 3.62
N GLY A 129 14.00 -29.11 4.00
CA GLY A 129 12.79 -29.31 3.19
C GLY A 129 12.53 -28.20 2.19
N GLU A 130 11.27 -28.09 1.79
CA GLU A 130 10.79 -27.06 0.86
C GLU A 130 10.84 -25.65 1.48
N ARG A 131 10.62 -24.63 0.65
CA ARG A 131 10.46 -23.25 1.15
C ARG A 131 9.35 -23.18 2.20
N ARG A 132 9.66 -22.55 3.32
CA ARG A 132 8.73 -22.48 4.45
C ARG A 132 7.51 -21.61 4.15
N TYR A 133 7.69 -20.53 3.36
CA TYR A 133 6.64 -19.56 3.08
C TYR A 133 6.48 -19.32 1.58
N ARG A 134 5.23 -19.20 1.12
CA ARG A 134 4.87 -18.55 -0.14
C ARG A 134 4.74 -17.05 0.13
N LEU A 135 5.25 -16.22 -0.78
CA LEU A 135 5.23 -14.76 -0.63
C LEU A 135 4.36 -14.11 -1.69
N ALA A 136 3.54 -13.16 -1.29
CA ALA A 136 2.74 -12.36 -2.21
C ALA A 136 2.93 -10.86 -1.99
N VAL A 137 2.88 -10.08 -3.08
CA VAL A 137 2.46 -8.68 -3.01
C VAL A 137 0.94 -8.66 -3.06
N PHE A 138 0.32 -7.97 -2.12
CA PHE A 138 -1.12 -7.76 -2.08
C PHE A 138 -1.41 -6.28 -1.86
N THR A 139 -1.65 -5.56 -2.94
CA THR A 139 -1.78 -4.11 -2.94
C THR A 139 -3.05 -3.65 -3.64
N LYS A 140 -3.53 -2.46 -3.29
CA LYS A 140 -4.63 -1.81 -4.00
C LYS A 140 -4.10 -0.69 -4.89
N GLY A 141 -4.79 -0.39 -5.95
CA GLY A 141 -4.43 0.68 -6.87
C GLY A 141 -4.65 0.32 -8.34
N GLU A 142 -4.11 1.14 -9.20
CA GLU A 142 -4.17 0.96 -10.63
C GLU A 142 -3.14 -0.09 -11.07
N LEU A 143 -3.59 -1.07 -11.88
CA LEU A 143 -2.81 -2.25 -12.24
C LEU A 143 -1.44 -1.88 -12.83
N MET A 144 -1.43 -1.06 -13.87
CA MET A 144 -0.19 -0.72 -14.60
C MET A 144 0.79 0.07 -13.72
N ASP A 145 0.29 0.94 -12.83
CA ASP A 145 1.13 1.71 -11.93
C ASP A 145 1.79 0.79 -10.89
N GLN A 146 1.03 -0.10 -10.27
CA GLN A 146 1.54 -1.03 -9.27
C GLN A 146 2.53 -2.04 -9.87
N GLU A 147 2.25 -2.57 -11.07
CA GLU A 147 3.18 -3.45 -11.79
C GLU A 147 4.51 -2.72 -12.11
N ASN A 148 4.44 -1.48 -12.58
CA ASN A 148 5.60 -0.67 -12.89
C ASN A 148 6.44 -0.34 -11.63
N LYS A 149 5.80 0.01 -10.51
CA LYS A 149 6.49 0.25 -9.23
C LYS A 149 7.18 -1.03 -8.74
N LEU A 150 6.50 -2.16 -8.77
CA LEU A 150 7.07 -3.45 -8.37
C LEU A 150 8.26 -3.84 -9.25
N TRP A 151 8.18 -3.60 -10.57
CA TRP A 151 9.28 -3.86 -11.49
C TRP A 151 10.48 -2.94 -11.19
N ARG A 152 10.26 -1.62 -11.06
CA ARG A 152 11.33 -0.65 -10.76
C ARG A 152 11.99 -0.89 -9.41
N SER A 153 11.23 -1.34 -8.39
CA SER A 153 11.79 -1.67 -7.07
C SER A 153 12.76 -2.85 -7.09
N GLY A 154 12.72 -3.69 -8.14
CA GLY A 154 13.52 -4.91 -8.23
C GLY A 154 13.06 -6.01 -7.26
N LEU A 155 11.96 -5.81 -6.51
CA LEU A 155 11.50 -6.76 -5.49
C LEU A 155 10.67 -7.92 -6.08
N GLN A 156 10.21 -7.84 -7.32
CA GLN A 156 9.35 -8.85 -7.95
C GLN A 156 9.90 -10.28 -7.80
N ARG A 157 11.24 -10.45 -7.86
CA ARG A 157 11.91 -11.75 -7.74
C ARG A 157 11.67 -12.49 -6.42
N TYR A 158 11.22 -11.78 -5.38
CA TYR A 158 10.96 -12.38 -4.06
C TYR A 158 9.55 -12.96 -3.93
N PHE A 159 8.63 -12.61 -4.82
CA PHE A 159 7.23 -12.97 -4.70
C PHE A 159 6.82 -14.11 -5.62
N ASP A 160 5.96 -14.99 -5.14
CA ASP A 160 5.37 -16.08 -5.89
C ASP A 160 4.03 -15.65 -6.53
N VAL A 161 3.36 -14.65 -5.92
CA VAL A 161 2.07 -14.11 -6.35
C VAL A 161 2.11 -12.59 -6.30
N VAL A 162 1.49 -11.95 -7.30
CA VAL A 162 1.27 -10.50 -7.34
C VAL A 162 -0.22 -10.29 -7.53
N SER A 163 -0.90 -9.80 -6.49
CA SER A 163 -2.35 -9.59 -6.47
C SER A 163 -2.65 -8.10 -6.27
N ILE A 164 -3.03 -7.43 -7.34
CA ILE A 164 -3.41 -6.02 -7.35
C ILE A 164 -4.93 -5.96 -7.38
N VAL A 165 -5.54 -5.24 -6.44
CA VAL A 165 -6.99 -5.21 -6.25
C VAL A 165 -7.50 -3.77 -6.21
N SER A 166 -8.78 -3.59 -6.56
CA SER A 166 -9.44 -2.29 -6.44
C SER A 166 -9.66 -1.89 -4.98
N ASP A 167 -9.87 -2.87 -4.07
CA ASP A 167 -10.02 -2.62 -2.65
C ASP A 167 -9.69 -3.89 -1.85
N LYS A 168 -9.11 -3.74 -0.66
CA LYS A 168 -8.70 -4.84 0.25
C LYS A 168 -9.82 -5.22 1.22
N LYS A 169 -11.00 -5.59 0.68
CA LYS A 169 -12.11 -6.13 1.48
C LYS A 169 -11.87 -7.60 1.87
N PRO A 170 -12.58 -8.13 2.87
CA PRO A 170 -12.44 -9.54 3.30
C PRO A 170 -12.55 -10.55 2.15
N GLU A 171 -13.36 -10.27 1.12
CA GLU A 171 -13.52 -11.12 -0.06
C GLU A 171 -12.24 -11.18 -0.91
N ALA A 172 -11.50 -10.06 -1.02
CA ALA A 172 -10.21 -10.01 -1.70
C ALA A 172 -9.16 -10.85 -0.97
N TYR A 173 -9.15 -10.81 0.37
CA TYR A 173 -8.28 -11.67 1.19
C TYR A 173 -8.60 -13.16 1.02
N ARG A 174 -9.89 -13.54 1.01
CA ARG A 174 -10.28 -14.93 0.76
C ARG A 174 -9.89 -15.39 -0.65
N ARG A 175 -9.91 -14.50 -1.65
CA ARG A 175 -9.42 -14.80 -2.99
C ARG A 175 -7.91 -15.01 -2.97
N LEU A 176 -7.15 -14.13 -2.30
CA LEU A 176 -5.71 -14.28 -2.12
C LEU A 176 -5.35 -15.61 -1.44
N CYS A 177 -6.07 -16.02 -0.39
CA CYS A 177 -5.85 -17.31 0.26
C CYS A 177 -6.02 -18.50 -0.72
N ARG A 178 -7.03 -18.45 -1.59
CA ARG A 178 -7.21 -19.48 -2.63
C ARG A 178 -6.07 -19.49 -3.65
N GLU A 179 -5.64 -18.30 -4.10
CA GLU A 179 -4.53 -18.13 -5.04
C GLU A 179 -3.20 -18.65 -4.45
N MET A 180 -3.00 -18.41 -3.16
CA MET A 180 -1.83 -18.90 -2.42
C MET A 180 -1.98 -20.35 -1.89
N GLU A 181 -3.12 -21.00 -2.11
CA GLU A 181 -3.42 -22.37 -1.68
C GLU A 181 -3.24 -22.57 -0.16
N VAL A 182 -3.73 -21.60 0.62
CA VAL A 182 -3.69 -21.61 2.09
C VAL A 182 -5.05 -21.31 2.69
N LYS A 183 -5.24 -21.72 3.94
CA LYS A 183 -6.39 -21.30 4.74
C LYS A 183 -6.16 -19.89 5.31
N PRO A 184 -7.21 -19.15 5.69
CA PRO A 184 -7.05 -17.83 6.30
C PRO A 184 -6.12 -17.82 7.50
N GLU A 185 -6.20 -18.79 8.39
CA GLU A 185 -5.36 -18.92 9.59
C GLU A 185 -3.87 -19.17 9.30
N GLU A 186 -3.55 -19.60 8.08
CA GLU A 186 -2.18 -19.82 7.60
C GLU A 186 -1.59 -18.61 6.88
N LEU A 187 -2.39 -17.53 6.70
CA LEU A 187 -1.97 -16.29 6.07
C LEU A 187 -1.49 -15.28 7.11
N LEU A 188 -0.36 -14.65 6.82
CA LEU A 188 0.11 -13.44 7.49
C LEU A 188 0.03 -12.26 6.53
N MET A 189 -0.69 -11.21 6.91
CA MET A 189 -0.67 -9.92 6.20
C MET A 189 0.29 -8.96 6.90
N VAL A 190 1.15 -8.31 6.14
CA VAL A 190 2.10 -7.29 6.60
C VAL A 190 1.79 -5.99 5.88
N GLY A 191 1.48 -4.93 6.61
CA GLY A 191 1.16 -3.64 5.99
C GLY A 191 1.12 -2.48 6.98
N ASN A 192 1.00 -1.27 6.44
CA ASN A 192 0.99 -0.01 7.19
C ASN A 192 -0.43 0.50 7.49
N SER A 193 -1.45 0.07 6.74
CA SER A 193 -2.81 0.55 6.89
C SER A 193 -3.64 -0.33 7.79
N PHE A 194 -4.12 0.24 8.91
CA PHE A 194 -5.04 -0.47 9.79
C PHE A 194 -6.36 -0.79 9.10
N LYS A 195 -6.85 0.11 8.25
CA LYS A 195 -8.11 -0.03 7.51
C LYS A 195 -8.04 -1.08 6.40
N SER A 196 -6.96 -1.06 5.61
CA SER A 196 -6.84 -1.88 4.41
C SER A 196 -6.10 -3.20 4.64
N ASP A 197 -5.10 -3.22 5.54
CA ASP A 197 -4.24 -4.39 5.73
C ASP A 197 -4.61 -5.18 6.97
N ILE A 198 -4.84 -4.51 8.08
CA ILE A 198 -4.95 -5.17 9.38
C ILE A 198 -6.39 -5.66 9.64
N ALA A 199 -7.35 -4.75 9.67
CA ALA A 199 -8.73 -5.07 10.04
C ALA A 199 -9.38 -6.14 9.14
N PRO A 200 -9.28 -6.07 7.80
CA PRO A 200 -9.92 -7.08 6.95
C PRO A 200 -9.19 -8.43 6.96
N ALA A 201 -7.86 -8.48 7.17
CA ALA A 201 -7.12 -9.72 7.35
C ALA A 201 -7.56 -10.44 8.64
N LEU A 202 -7.58 -9.73 9.77
CA LEU A 202 -8.04 -10.27 11.04
C LEU A 202 -9.51 -10.74 10.97
N LYS A 203 -10.35 -10.03 10.23
CA LYS A 203 -11.78 -10.37 10.06
C LYS A 203 -12.01 -11.72 9.39
N ILE A 204 -11.07 -12.20 8.58
CA ILE A 204 -11.15 -13.53 7.96
C ILE A 204 -10.45 -14.62 8.78
N GLY A 205 -9.86 -14.27 9.93
CA GLY A 205 -9.10 -15.20 10.78
C GLY A 205 -7.61 -15.29 10.48
N ALA A 206 -7.08 -14.45 9.58
CA ALA A 206 -5.65 -14.37 9.31
C ALA A 206 -4.88 -13.70 10.45
N SER A 207 -3.56 -13.84 10.44
CA SER A 207 -2.67 -13.05 11.29
C SER A 207 -2.27 -11.76 10.55
N ALA A 208 -1.94 -10.72 11.32
CA ALA A 208 -1.53 -9.44 10.75
C ALA A 208 -0.32 -8.86 11.49
N VAL A 209 0.54 -8.19 10.75
CA VAL A 209 1.65 -7.37 11.26
C VAL A 209 1.45 -5.95 10.80
N HIS A 210 1.25 -5.06 11.75
CA HIS A 210 1.22 -3.62 11.50
C HIS A 210 2.63 -3.05 11.59
N ILE A 211 3.08 -2.41 10.53
CA ILE A 211 4.33 -1.66 10.48
C ILE A 211 4.00 -0.22 10.08
N PRO A 212 3.82 0.69 11.05
CA PRO A 212 3.36 2.04 10.76
C PRO A 212 4.37 2.80 9.91
N PHE A 213 3.90 3.49 8.91
CA PHE A 213 4.66 4.49 8.19
C PHE A 213 4.53 5.85 8.89
N HIS A 214 5.49 6.77 8.73
CA HIS A 214 5.51 8.05 9.46
C HIS A 214 4.34 8.98 9.11
N THR A 215 3.73 8.80 7.94
CA THR A 215 2.50 9.47 7.53
C THR A 215 1.45 8.44 7.12
N THR A 216 0.17 8.79 7.30
CA THR A 216 -0.94 7.92 6.91
C THR A 216 -1.95 8.75 6.15
N TRP A 217 -2.27 8.33 4.94
CA TRP A 217 -3.29 8.96 4.13
C TRP A 217 -4.61 9.11 4.89
N ALA A 218 -5.22 10.31 4.82
CA ALA A 218 -6.40 10.63 5.62
C ALA A 218 -7.56 9.65 5.43
N HIS A 219 -7.73 9.12 4.20
CA HIS A 219 -8.74 8.13 3.87
C HIS A 219 -8.48 6.73 4.46
N GLU A 220 -7.25 6.44 4.91
CA GLU A 220 -6.86 5.18 5.56
C GLU A 220 -6.93 5.23 7.10
N LYS A 221 -7.18 6.39 7.68
CA LYS A 221 -7.25 6.55 9.13
C LYS A 221 -8.51 5.93 9.71
N ILE A 222 -8.34 4.98 10.63
CA ILE A 222 -9.39 4.42 11.48
C ILE A 222 -8.87 4.30 12.91
N GLU A 223 -9.75 4.07 13.88
CA GLU A 223 -9.33 3.75 15.24
C GLU A 223 -8.63 2.39 15.26
N GLU A 224 -7.44 2.36 15.85
CA GLU A 224 -6.66 1.14 16.02
C GLU A 224 -7.18 0.32 17.20
N PHE A 225 -7.08 -0.99 17.12
CA PHE A 225 -7.53 -1.92 18.17
C PHE A 225 -6.50 -3.02 18.41
N GLU A 226 -6.62 -3.70 19.54
CA GLU A 226 -5.81 -4.87 19.89
C GLU A 226 -6.50 -6.16 19.44
N HIS A 227 -5.68 -7.15 19.00
CA HIS A 227 -6.18 -8.46 18.60
C HIS A 227 -5.12 -9.54 18.88
N PRO A 228 -5.50 -10.76 19.31
CA PRO A 228 -4.52 -11.85 19.57
C PRO A 228 -3.63 -12.19 18.39
N ASN A 229 -4.16 -12.10 17.16
CA ASN A 229 -3.44 -12.39 15.92
C ASN A 229 -2.75 -11.16 15.32
N LEU A 230 -2.72 -10.02 16.02
CA LEU A 230 -2.01 -8.81 15.60
C LEU A 230 -0.64 -8.73 16.26
N ARG A 231 0.36 -8.37 15.48
CA ARG A 231 1.68 -7.94 15.98
C ARG A 231 1.98 -6.55 15.45
N ARG A 232 2.73 -5.77 16.22
CA ARG A 232 3.22 -4.45 15.80
C ARG A 232 4.74 -4.48 15.79
N ILE A 233 5.33 -3.97 14.73
CA ILE A 233 6.77 -3.79 14.59
C ILE A 233 7.05 -2.37 14.10
N SER A 234 8.24 -1.86 14.41
CA SER A 234 8.69 -0.52 13.98
C SER A 234 9.75 -0.56 12.87
N ARG A 235 10.32 -1.73 12.59
CA ARG A 235 11.31 -1.95 11.54
C ARG A 235 11.01 -3.25 10.82
N PHE A 236 11.12 -3.24 9.50
CA PHE A 236 10.77 -4.39 8.65
C PHE A 236 11.57 -5.65 9.01
N ALA A 237 12.85 -5.50 9.40
CA ALA A 237 13.70 -6.61 9.83
C ALA A 237 13.18 -7.40 11.04
N GLN A 238 12.34 -6.79 11.89
CA GLN A 238 11.74 -7.48 13.05
C GLN A 238 10.75 -8.58 12.67
N LEU A 239 10.34 -8.65 11.39
CA LEU A 239 9.58 -9.81 10.88
C LEU A 239 10.30 -11.13 11.13
N LEU A 240 11.64 -11.15 11.06
CA LEU A 240 12.43 -12.36 11.28
C LEU A 240 12.35 -12.87 12.74
N ASP A 241 12.02 -12.00 13.69
CA ASP A 241 11.92 -12.35 15.11
C ASP A 241 10.60 -13.05 15.44
N ILE A 242 9.58 -12.86 14.60
CA ILE A 242 8.21 -13.37 14.80
C ILE A 242 7.84 -14.53 13.87
N LEU A 243 8.65 -14.78 12.84
CA LEU A 243 8.58 -15.95 11.94
C LEU A 243 9.50 -17.09 12.47
#